data_2126aa577ada66df5e0e5891199f543c
#
_entry.id   2126aa577ada66df5e0e5891199f543c
#
_cell.length_a   1.000
_cell.length_b   1.000
_cell.length_c   1.000
_cell.angle_alpha   90.00
_cell.angle_beta   90.00
_cell.angle_gamma   90.00
#
_symmetry.space_group_name_H-M   'P 1'
#
loop_
_entity.id
_entity.type
_entity.pdbx_description
1 polymer ?
#
loop_
_entity_poly.entity_id
_entity_poly.type
_entity_poly.pdbx_seq_one_letter_code
_entity_poly.pdbx_strand_id
1 'polypeptide(L)'
;ISEHAWNDLRLVVAHDPVTAATKTQQRNERIDALTRQAEQWTGKLTEQDEGVKHRGRKLSDSGAKARFYHAVSEAHLSRILKVDLGEELFSYHIDDKAKRLAEMMDGKLLLVTNAEGLTAQNVIQRYKSLADIERGFKVLKSEIEIGPVYHRLPERIRAHASICFMALILH
;
A
#
# COMPACT_ATOMS: atom_id res chain seq x y z
N ILE A 1 -0.94 21.46 -8.15
CA ILE A 1 0.25 20.93 -8.84
C ILE A 1 1.37 21.93 -8.59
N SER A 2 2.55 21.44 -8.21
CA SER A 2 3.77 22.23 -8.08
C SER A 2 4.93 21.53 -8.78
N GLU A 3 5.94 22.32 -9.16
CA GLU A 3 7.17 21.83 -9.78
C GLU A 3 8.37 22.30 -8.98
N HIS A 4 9.38 21.47 -8.88
CA HIS A 4 10.64 21.77 -8.21
C HIS A 4 11.80 21.16 -8.99
N ALA A 5 12.94 21.85 -9.00
CA ALA A 5 14.20 21.27 -9.49
C ALA A 5 14.73 20.27 -8.44
N TRP A 6 15.20 19.13 -8.90
CA TRP A 6 15.83 18.11 -8.05
C TRP A 6 17.00 17.49 -8.80
N ASN A 7 18.20 17.93 -8.45
CA ASN A 7 19.41 17.70 -9.26
C ASN A 7 19.17 18.19 -10.71
N ASP A 8 19.51 17.39 -11.71
CA ASP A 8 19.30 17.69 -13.15
C ASP A 8 17.91 17.25 -13.64
N LEU A 9 16.98 16.95 -12.72
CA LEU A 9 15.66 16.44 -13.02
C LEU A 9 14.58 17.43 -12.52
N ARG A 10 13.36 17.24 -13.00
CA ARG A 10 12.16 17.96 -12.55
C ARG A 10 11.35 17.05 -11.64
N LEU A 11 10.99 17.55 -10.48
CA LEU A 11 10.03 16.92 -9.57
C LEU A 11 8.67 17.58 -9.76
N VAL A 12 7.71 16.80 -10.20
CA VAL A 12 6.29 17.22 -10.35
C VAL A 12 5.48 16.63 -9.23
N VAL A 13 4.79 17.47 -8.47
CA VAL A 13 3.97 17.05 -7.33
C VAL A 13 2.52 17.42 -7.60
N ALA A 14 1.64 16.43 -7.63
CA ALA A 14 0.20 16.62 -7.61
C ALA A 14 -0.36 16.25 -6.23
N HIS A 15 -1.38 16.96 -5.77
CA HIS A 15 -2.08 16.67 -4.52
C HIS A 15 -3.59 16.64 -4.78
N ASP A 16 -4.21 15.57 -4.32
CA ASP A 16 -5.66 15.38 -4.29
C ASP A 16 -6.14 15.40 -2.84
N PRO A 17 -6.80 16.48 -2.40
CA PRO A 17 -7.23 16.63 -1.02
C PRO A 17 -8.30 15.62 -0.61
N VAL A 18 -9.16 15.16 -1.54
CA VAL A 18 -10.20 14.17 -1.26
C VAL A 18 -9.58 12.82 -0.95
N THR A 19 -8.67 12.37 -1.81
CA THR A 19 -7.91 11.15 -1.59
C THR A 19 -7.05 11.25 -0.31
N ALA A 20 -6.46 12.42 -0.03
CA ALA A 20 -5.69 12.65 1.19
C ALA A 20 -6.54 12.45 2.44
N ALA A 21 -7.70 13.12 2.52
CA ALA A 21 -8.63 13.00 3.65
C ALA A 21 -9.08 11.56 3.87
N THR A 22 -9.47 10.86 2.80
CA THR A 22 -9.90 9.47 2.87
C THR A 22 -8.80 8.54 3.40
N LYS A 23 -7.58 8.69 2.89
CA LYS A 23 -6.44 7.85 3.35
C LYS A 23 -6.07 8.13 4.81
N THR A 24 -6.05 9.39 5.22
CA THR A 24 -5.80 9.79 6.60
C THR A 24 -6.86 9.22 7.54
N GLN A 25 -8.13 9.34 7.18
CA GLN A 25 -9.24 8.79 7.96
C GLN A 25 -9.12 7.28 8.11
N GLN A 26 -8.98 6.54 7.01
CA GLN A 26 -8.85 5.09 7.03
C GLN A 26 -7.65 4.62 7.87
N ARG A 27 -6.52 5.35 7.82
CA ARG A 27 -5.36 5.06 8.65
C ARG A 27 -5.66 5.26 10.12
N ASN A 28 -6.28 6.37 10.49
CA ASN A 28 -6.63 6.66 11.88
C ASN A 28 -7.62 5.63 12.43
N GLU A 29 -8.63 5.26 11.68
CA GLU A 29 -9.59 4.20 12.06
C GLU A 29 -8.90 2.86 12.34
N ARG A 30 -7.90 2.48 11.51
CA ARG A 30 -7.10 1.27 11.73
C ARG A 30 -6.22 1.37 12.97
N ILE A 31 -5.57 2.52 13.19
CA ILE A 31 -4.78 2.77 14.40
C ILE A 31 -5.66 2.64 15.62
N ASP A 32 -6.82 3.29 15.66
CA ASP A 32 -7.75 3.26 16.77
C ASP A 32 -8.29 1.85 17.05
N ALA A 33 -8.54 1.06 16.00
CA ALA A 33 -8.98 -0.32 16.15
C ALA A 33 -7.89 -1.19 16.80
N LEU A 34 -6.65 -1.06 16.34
CA LEU A 34 -5.51 -1.80 16.90
C LEU A 34 -5.18 -1.34 18.33
N THR A 35 -5.24 -0.04 18.60
CA THR A 35 -5.03 0.50 19.94
C THR A 35 -6.06 -0.03 20.93
N ARG A 36 -7.35 0.00 20.58
CA ARG A 36 -8.40 -0.60 21.42
C ARG A 36 -8.18 -2.10 21.67
N GLN A 37 -7.72 -2.83 20.66
CA GLN A 37 -7.41 -4.25 20.81
C GLN A 37 -6.23 -4.47 21.77
N ALA A 38 -5.18 -3.65 21.67
CA ALA A 38 -4.04 -3.70 22.58
C ALA A 38 -4.44 -3.37 24.01
N GLU A 39 -5.27 -2.34 24.23
CA GLU A 39 -5.80 -1.97 25.54
C GLU A 39 -6.60 -3.11 26.18
N GLN A 40 -7.43 -3.80 25.41
CA GLN A 40 -8.17 -4.97 25.87
C GLN A 40 -7.23 -6.12 26.31
N TRP A 41 -6.13 -6.33 25.60
CA TRP A 41 -5.17 -7.35 25.97
C TRP A 41 -4.36 -6.95 27.21
N THR A 42 -3.94 -5.67 27.30
CA THR A 42 -3.29 -5.14 28.49
C THR A 42 -4.18 -5.28 29.71
N GLY A 43 -5.46 -4.89 29.60
CA GLY A 43 -6.41 -5.07 30.70
C GLY A 43 -6.55 -6.53 31.14
N LYS A 44 -6.65 -7.48 30.20
CA LYS A 44 -6.70 -8.91 30.54
C LYS A 44 -5.42 -9.44 31.19
N LEU A 45 -4.26 -8.96 30.75
CA LEU A 45 -2.97 -9.33 31.37
C LEU A 45 -2.91 -8.81 32.81
N THR A 46 -3.26 -7.55 33.05
CA THR A 46 -3.33 -6.96 34.40
C THR A 46 -4.27 -7.72 35.31
N GLU A 47 -5.49 -8.01 34.85
CA GLU A 47 -6.48 -8.79 35.63
C GLU A 47 -5.96 -10.20 35.97
N GLN A 48 -5.21 -10.85 35.06
CA GLN A 48 -4.59 -12.15 35.31
C GLN A 48 -3.48 -12.07 36.37
N ASP A 49 -2.69 -10.99 36.37
CA ASP A 49 -1.65 -10.76 37.36
C ASP A 49 -2.25 -10.48 38.75
N GLU A 50 -3.41 -9.85 38.81
CA GLU A 50 -4.21 -9.64 40.03
C GLU A 50 -4.94 -10.93 40.49
N GLY A 51 -4.82 -12.03 39.75
CA GLY A 51 -5.38 -13.32 40.12
C GLY A 51 -6.83 -13.56 39.68
N VAL A 52 -7.40 -12.68 38.83
CA VAL A 52 -8.73 -12.84 38.24
C VAL A 52 -8.74 -14.02 37.27
N LYS A 53 -9.64 -14.96 37.47
CA LYS A 53 -9.77 -16.14 36.60
C LYS A 53 -10.68 -15.84 35.42
N HIS A 54 -10.11 -15.87 34.22
CA HIS A 54 -10.87 -15.81 32.97
C HIS A 54 -11.16 -17.20 32.39
N ARG A 55 -12.30 -17.35 31.73
CA ARG A 55 -12.63 -18.59 31.01
C ARG A 55 -11.79 -18.68 29.74
N GLY A 56 -11.08 -19.77 29.57
CA GLY A 56 -10.28 -20.05 28.37
C GLY A 56 -8.77 -20.07 28.63
N ARG A 57 -8.00 -20.08 27.53
CA ARG A 57 -6.54 -20.11 27.61
C ARG A 57 -6.01 -18.75 28.10
N LYS A 58 -5.09 -18.78 29.06
CA LYS A 58 -4.39 -17.59 29.55
C LYS A 58 -3.69 -16.87 28.38
N LEU A 59 -3.81 -15.55 28.37
CA LEU A 59 -3.01 -14.70 27.51
C LEU A 59 -1.63 -14.54 28.15
N SER A 60 -0.57 -14.56 27.36
CA SER A 60 0.79 -14.23 27.81
C SER A 60 1.27 -12.98 27.10
N ASP A 61 2.20 -12.25 27.72
CA ASP A 61 2.80 -11.07 27.11
C ASP A 61 3.44 -11.38 25.76
N SER A 62 4.19 -12.47 25.65
CA SER A 62 4.76 -12.92 24.40
C SER A 62 3.69 -13.24 23.34
N GLY A 63 2.58 -13.84 23.77
CA GLY A 63 1.44 -14.12 22.88
C GLY A 63 0.72 -12.85 22.43
N ALA A 64 0.56 -11.86 23.31
CA ALA A 64 -0.01 -10.57 22.98
C ALA A 64 0.91 -9.79 21.99
N LYS A 65 2.21 -9.75 22.27
CA LYS A 65 3.22 -9.14 21.38
C LYS A 65 3.18 -9.74 19.98
N ALA A 66 3.24 -11.07 19.87
CA ALA A 66 3.25 -11.74 18.57
C ALA A 66 1.99 -11.45 17.76
N ARG A 67 0.82 -11.53 18.41
CA ARG A 67 -0.47 -11.23 17.75
C ARG A 67 -0.57 -9.77 17.33
N PHE A 68 -0.17 -8.85 18.20
CA PHE A 68 -0.23 -7.42 17.89
C PHE A 68 0.74 -7.04 16.78
N TYR A 69 1.97 -7.55 16.83
CA TYR A 69 2.96 -7.38 15.77
C TYR A 69 2.44 -7.87 14.41
N HIS A 70 1.81 -9.03 14.38
CA HIS A 70 1.20 -9.58 13.16
C HIS A 70 0.07 -8.68 12.65
N ALA A 71 -0.86 -8.26 13.52
CA ALA A 71 -1.97 -7.39 13.16
C ALA A 71 -1.51 -6.01 12.65
N VAL A 72 -0.49 -5.43 13.28
CA VAL A 72 0.14 -4.17 12.83
C VAL A 72 0.81 -4.34 11.47
N SER A 73 1.47 -5.48 11.24
CA SER A 73 2.12 -5.79 9.96
C SER A 73 1.09 -5.98 8.83
N GLU A 74 0.03 -6.73 9.07
CA GLU A 74 -1.07 -6.91 8.10
C GLU A 74 -1.78 -5.60 7.77
N ALA A 75 -1.94 -4.72 8.76
CA ALA A 75 -2.50 -3.38 8.56
C ALA A 75 -1.54 -2.41 7.84
N HIS A 76 -0.29 -2.83 7.56
CA HIS A 76 0.78 -1.98 7.01
C HIS A 76 1.10 -0.74 7.86
N LEU A 77 0.97 -0.86 9.18
CA LEU A 77 1.20 0.22 10.15
C LEU A 77 2.50 0.08 10.94
N SER A 78 3.40 -0.85 10.60
CA SER A 78 4.65 -1.14 11.32
C SER A 78 5.62 0.06 11.44
N ARG A 79 5.46 1.08 10.59
CA ARG A 79 6.22 2.33 10.72
C ARG A 79 5.66 3.25 11.80
N ILE A 80 4.36 3.18 12.08
CA ILE A 80 3.63 4.06 12.98
C ILE A 80 3.43 3.42 14.35
N LEU A 81 2.97 2.16 14.38
CA LEU A 81 2.78 1.39 15.60
C LEU A 81 4.01 0.52 15.84
N LYS A 82 4.74 0.83 16.89
CA LYS A 82 5.95 0.10 17.29
C LYS A 82 5.64 -0.81 18.48
N VAL A 83 5.85 -2.10 18.29
CA VAL A 83 5.75 -3.09 19.34
C VAL A 83 7.11 -3.24 19.98
N ASP A 84 7.19 -3.13 21.29
CA ASP A 84 8.44 -3.37 22.01
C ASP A 84 8.65 -4.88 22.18
N LEU A 85 9.61 -5.42 21.45
CA LEU A 85 9.95 -6.84 21.50
C LEU A 85 11.01 -7.15 22.55
N GLY A 86 11.73 -6.13 23.05
CA GLY A 86 12.81 -6.28 24.02
C GLY A 86 12.34 -6.31 25.48
N GLU A 87 11.22 -5.69 25.78
CA GLU A 87 10.64 -5.68 27.12
C GLU A 87 10.01 -7.03 27.49
N GLU A 88 9.90 -7.34 28.76
CA GLU A 88 9.21 -8.55 29.22
C GLU A 88 7.69 -8.42 29.07
N LEU A 89 7.15 -7.28 29.45
CA LEU A 89 5.71 -6.99 29.38
C LEU A 89 5.27 -6.56 27.97
N PHE A 90 4.01 -6.77 27.66
CA PHE A 90 3.42 -6.29 26.40
C PHE A 90 3.32 -4.76 26.43
N SER A 91 4.06 -4.12 25.54
CA SER A 91 4.02 -2.67 25.35
C SER A 91 4.13 -2.30 23.86
N TYR A 92 3.59 -1.14 23.53
CA TYR A 92 3.67 -0.55 22.20
C TYR A 92 3.65 0.98 22.33
N HIS A 93 4.08 1.66 21.27
CA HIS A 93 3.94 3.11 21.19
C HIS A 93 3.60 3.55 19.77
N ILE A 94 3.04 4.75 19.65
CA ILE A 94 2.75 5.39 18.38
C ILE A 94 3.91 6.32 18.04
N ASP A 95 4.53 6.12 16.87
CA ASP A 95 5.53 7.04 16.33
C ASP A 95 4.81 8.22 15.64
N ASP A 96 4.62 9.29 16.39
CA ASP A 96 3.94 10.51 15.90
C ASP A 96 4.67 11.17 14.73
N LYS A 97 5.98 11.03 14.65
CA LYS A 97 6.76 11.56 13.54
C LYS A 97 6.46 10.78 12.27
N ALA A 98 6.43 9.46 12.35
CA ALA A 98 6.07 8.61 11.23
C ALA A 98 4.60 8.79 10.81
N LYS A 99 3.69 8.99 11.77
CA LYS A 99 2.28 9.30 11.51
C LYS A 99 2.13 10.60 10.74
N ARG A 100 2.74 11.69 11.23
CA ARG A 100 2.72 13.00 10.54
C ARG A 100 3.33 12.94 9.14
N LEU A 101 4.42 12.19 8.97
CA LEU A 101 5.04 12.00 7.65
C LEU A 101 4.08 11.28 6.68
N ALA A 102 3.39 10.24 7.15
CA ALA A 102 2.41 9.52 6.36
C ALA A 102 1.23 10.44 5.96
N GLU A 103 0.70 11.23 6.89
CA GLU A 103 -0.35 12.22 6.63
C GLU A 103 0.09 13.27 5.60
N MET A 104 1.33 13.76 5.73
CA MET A 104 1.88 14.70 4.78
C MET A 104 1.98 14.12 3.36
N MET A 105 2.18 12.82 3.21
CA MET A 105 2.30 12.14 1.91
C MET A 105 0.96 11.72 1.31
N ASP A 106 -0.13 11.76 2.08
CA ASP A 106 -1.43 11.34 1.60
C ASP A 106 -1.93 12.20 0.43
N GLY A 107 -2.56 11.53 -0.53
CA GLY A 107 -3.09 12.17 -1.73
C GLY A 107 -2.04 12.81 -2.63
N LYS A 108 -0.75 12.64 -2.36
CA LYS A 108 0.32 13.17 -3.19
C LYS A 108 0.82 12.14 -4.19
N LEU A 109 0.99 12.60 -5.42
CA LEU A 109 1.70 11.89 -6.49
C LEU A 109 2.98 12.67 -6.77
N LEU A 110 4.11 12.01 -6.61
CA LEU A 110 5.42 12.56 -6.91
C LEU A 110 5.97 11.88 -8.15
N LEU A 111 6.27 12.66 -9.17
CA LEU A 111 6.85 12.18 -10.43
C LEU A 111 8.19 12.89 -10.65
N VAL A 112 9.20 12.11 -10.96
CA VAL A 112 10.51 12.60 -11.38
C VAL A 112 10.64 12.41 -12.88
N THR A 113 10.99 13.46 -13.61
CA THR A 113 11.10 13.42 -15.06
C THR A 113 12.29 14.22 -15.56
N ASN A 114 12.91 13.73 -16.63
CA ASN A 114 13.89 14.44 -17.44
C ASN A 114 13.28 15.01 -18.73
N ALA A 115 11.97 14.86 -18.92
CA ALA A 115 11.30 15.34 -20.12
C ALA A 115 11.30 16.87 -20.18
N GLU A 116 11.87 17.42 -21.25
CA GLU A 116 11.85 18.83 -21.56
C GLU A 116 10.60 19.20 -22.36
N GLY A 117 10.13 20.44 -22.24
CA GLY A 117 9.02 20.97 -23.03
C GLY A 117 7.63 20.47 -22.65
N LEU A 118 7.50 19.59 -21.64
CA LEU A 118 6.19 19.16 -21.13
C LEU A 118 5.77 20.00 -19.92
N THR A 119 4.49 20.41 -19.89
CA THR A 119 3.91 21.00 -18.69
C THR A 119 3.74 19.96 -17.59
N ALA A 120 3.73 20.36 -16.31
CA ALA A 120 3.48 19.44 -15.19
C ALA A 120 2.18 18.66 -15.35
N GLN A 121 1.15 19.31 -15.85
CA GLN A 121 -0.14 18.66 -16.11
C GLN A 121 -0.01 17.55 -17.17
N ASN A 122 0.73 17.81 -18.24
CA ASN A 122 0.98 16.80 -19.28
C ASN A 122 1.81 15.62 -18.76
N VAL A 123 2.79 15.86 -17.89
CA VAL A 123 3.56 14.80 -17.23
C VAL A 123 2.64 13.90 -16.40
N ILE A 124 1.77 14.49 -15.58
CA ILE A 124 0.81 13.74 -14.76
C ILE A 124 -0.18 12.96 -15.65
N GLN A 125 -0.71 13.59 -16.71
CA GLN A 125 -1.66 12.94 -17.61
C GLN A 125 -1.01 11.74 -18.33
N ARG A 126 0.21 11.90 -18.84
CA ARG A 126 0.95 10.78 -19.46
C ARG A 126 1.24 9.66 -18.48
N TYR A 127 1.59 9.97 -17.24
CA TYR A 127 1.77 8.96 -16.20
C TYR A 127 0.46 8.20 -15.93
N LYS A 128 -0.66 8.92 -15.80
CA LYS A 128 -1.97 8.28 -15.59
C LYS A 128 -2.39 7.39 -16.77
N SER A 129 -2.06 7.76 -18.01
CA SER A 129 -2.37 6.95 -19.19
C SER A 129 -1.60 5.62 -19.23
N LEU A 130 -0.53 5.45 -18.46
CA LEU A 130 0.14 4.14 -18.31
C LEU A 130 -0.81 3.07 -17.75
N ALA A 131 -1.77 3.46 -16.91
CA ALA A 131 -2.76 2.53 -16.37
C ALA A 131 -3.63 1.90 -17.47
N ASP A 132 -3.88 2.60 -18.58
CA ASP A 132 -4.62 2.06 -19.72
C ASP A 132 -3.78 1.04 -20.49
N ILE A 133 -2.48 1.31 -20.62
CA ILE A 133 -1.53 0.37 -21.24
C ILE A 133 -1.41 -0.90 -20.38
N GLU A 134 -1.27 -0.75 -19.06
CA GLU A 134 -1.24 -1.89 -18.13
C GLU A 134 -2.52 -2.72 -18.16
N ARG A 135 -3.68 -2.05 -18.29
CA ARG A 135 -4.98 -2.72 -18.46
C ARG A 135 -5.01 -3.53 -19.76
N GLY A 136 -4.55 -2.92 -20.88
CA GLY A 136 -4.43 -3.60 -22.15
C GLY A 136 -3.54 -4.86 -22.09
N PHE A 137 -2.38 -4.76 -21.44
CA PHE A 137 -1.53 -5.93 -21.24
C PHE A 137 -2.16 -7.00 -20.34
N LYS A 138 -2.92 -6.59 -19.33
CA LYS A 138 -3.65 -7.53 -18.48
C LYS A 138 -4.70 -8.29 -19.28
N VAL A 139 -5.47 -7.60 -20.12
CA VAL A 139 -6.48 -8.23 -21.02
C VAL A 139 -5.80 -9.21 -21.97
N LEU A 140 -4.68 -8.82 -22.62
CA LEU A 140 -3.92 -9.71 -23.49
C LEU A 140 -3.45 -10.99 -22.79
N LYS A 141 -3.08 -10.91 -21.51
CA LYS A 141 -2.54 -12.05 -20.76
C LYS A 141 -3.61 -12.95 -20.15
N SER A 142 -4.72 -12.38 -19.67
CA SER A 142 -5.71 -13.08 -18.86
C SER A 142 -7.05 -13.33 -19.52
N GLU A 143 -7.40 -12.56 -20.55
CA GLU A 143 -8.70 -12.68 -21.22
C GLU A 143 -8.54 -13.19 -22.66
N ILE A 144 -7.57 -12.65 -23.40
CA ILE A 144 -7.27 -13.08 -24.79
C ILE A 144 -6.29 -14.27 -24.79
N GLU A 145 -5.55 -14.45 -23.71
CA GLU A 145 -4.58 -15.56 -23.54
C GLU A 145 -3.54 -15.62 -24.68
N ILE A 146 -2.88 -14.49 -24.97
CA ILE A 146 -1.85 -14.43 -26.03
C ILE A 146 -0.74 -15.48 -25.89
N GLY A 147 -0.52 -15.98 -24.71
CA GLY A 147 0.45 -17.04 -24.43
C GLY A 147 -0.13 -18.21 -23.64
N PRO A 148 0.49 -19.40 -23.74
CA PRO A 148 1.72 -19.71 -24.47
C PRO A 148 1.52 -19.83 -25.98
N VAL A 149 2.52 -19.39 -26.79
CA VAL A 149 2.47 -19.48 -28.25
C VAL A 149 3.04 -20.83 -28.68
N TYR A 150 2.19 -21.72 -29.18
CA TYR A 150 2.57 -23.07 -29.59
C TYR A 150 3.08 -23.17 -31.06
N HIS A 151 3.15 -22.04 -31.75
CA HIS A 151 3.64 -22.01 -33.13
C HIS A 151 5.17 -21.90 -33.20
N ARG A 152 5.77 -22.61 -34.15
CA ARG A 152 7.23 -22.59 -34.40
C ARG A 152 7.65 -21.74 -35.61
N LEU A 153 6.75 -21.56 -36.56
CA LEU A 153 7.03 -20.80 -37.78
C LEU A 153 6.79 -19.30 -37.52
N PRO A 154 7.74 -18.42 -37.91
CA PRO A 154 7.65 -16.99 -37.65
C PRO A 154 6.37 -16.32 -38.19
N GLU A 155 5.90 -16.73 -39.37
CA GLU A 155 4.68 -16.20 -39.97
C GLU A 155 3.44 -16.59 -39.15
N ARG A 156 3.40 -17.78 -38.57
CA ARG A 156 2.28 -18.22 -37.69
C ARG A 156 2.32 -17.51 -36.35
N ILE A 157 3.51 -17.25 -35.80
CA ILE A 157 3.67 -16.47 -34.58
C ILE A 157 3.16 -15.04 -34.80
N ARG A 158 3.52 -14.42 -35.94
CA ARG A 158 3.07 -13.08 -36.30
C ARG A 158 1.54 -13.05 -36.49
N ALA A 159 0.98 -14.04 -37.21
CA ALA A 159 -0.46 -14.12 -37.40
C ALA A 159 -1.21 -14.25 -36.07
N HIS A 160 -0.73 -15.12 -35.16
CA HIS A 160 -1.30 -15.26 -33.82
C HIS A 160 -1.26 -13.95 -33.04
N ALA A 161 -0.11 -13.28 -32.97
CA ALA A 161 0.04 -11.99 -32.31
C ALA A 161 -0.86 -10.91 -32.91
N SER A 162 -1.00 -10.88 -34.26
CA SER A 162 -1.87 -9.93 -34.96
C SER A 162 -3.35 -10.16 -34.63
N ILE A 163 -3.79 -11.41 -34.57
CA ILE A 163 -5.18 -11.75 -34.18
C ILE A 163 -5.45 -11.33 -32.74
N CYS A 164 -4.55 -11.63 -31.80
CA CYS A 164 -4.68 -11.21 -30.40
C CYS A 164 -4.71 -9.68 -30.26
N PHE A 165 -3.91 -8.97 -31.06
CA PHE A 165 -3.89 -7.51 -31.06
C PHE A 165 -5.20 -6.92 -31.64
N MET A 166 -5.73 -7.51 -32.71
CA MET A 166 -7.05 -7.09 -33.24
C MET A 166 -8.16 -7.36 -32.23
N ALA A 167 -8.12 -8.50 -31.53
CA ALA A 167 -9.07 -8.81 -30.47
C ALA A 167 -9.00 -7.77 -29.33
N LEU A 168 -7.79 -7.32 -28.95
CA LEU A 168 -7.62 -6.28 -27.96
C LEU A 168 -8.21 -4.93 -28.38
N ILE A 169 -8.14 -4.58 -29.67
CA ILE A 169 -8.72 -3.33 -30.20
C ILE A 169 -10.25 -3.38 -30.17
N LEU A 170 -10.84 -4.56 -30.31
CA LEU A 170 -12.30 -4.75 -30.33
C LEU A 170 -12.89 -4.95 -28.91
N HIS A 171 -12.05 -5.19 -27.91
CA HIS A 171 -12.44 -5.39 -26.52
C HIS A 171 -12.78 -4.05 -25.85
#